data_97c33a8924c277f7eb51b913d90de339
#
_entry.id   97c33a8924c277f7eb51b913d90de339
#
_cell.length_a   1.000
_cell.length_b   1.000
_cell.length_c   1.000
_cell.angle_alpha   90.00
_cell.angle_beta   90.00
_cell.angle_gamma   90.00
#
_symmetry.space_group_name_H-M   'P 1'
#
loop_
_entity.id
_entity.type
_entity.pdbx_description
1 polymer ?
#
loop_
_entity_poly.entity_id
_entity_poly.type
_entity_poly.pdbx_seq_one_letter_code
_entity_poly.pdbx_strand_id
1 'polypeptide(L)'
;KFLQTNFMKYQRSSQLFIAASEVIPGGVNSPVRAFKAVGGTPVFVAKAKGAYLYDADGNRLIDYINSWGPMILGHAFPPVIEALVEKAKLGTSFGMPTEIETQIAELAISMVPNVDQIRFVNSGTEACMSAIRLARGFSGKEKIIKFAGCYHGHSDSFLIQAGSGAVTFGSPNSPGVTKGTAKDTLL
;
A
#
# COMPACT_ATOMS: atom_id res chain seq x y z
N LYS A 1 36.66 13.10 24.16
CA LYS A 1 36.15 12.01 23.28
C LYS A 1 35.15 12.67 22.33
N PHE A 2 35.59 12.97 21.12
CA PHE A 2 34.71 13.47 20.05
C PHE A 2 33.72 12.34 19.71
N LEU A 3 32.42 12.67 19.76
CA LEU A 3 31.37 11.83 19.22
C LEU A 3 31.66 11.65 17.71
N GLN A 4 32.11 10.47 17.31
CA GLN A 4 32.08 10.09 15.91
C GLN A 4 30.61 10.03 15.52
N THR A 5 30.13 11.09 14.85
CA THR A 5 28.86 11.06 14.14
C THR A 5 29.02 10.05 13.02
N ASN A 6 28.56 8.83 13.23
CA ASN A 6 28.42 7.86 12.16
C ASN A 6 27.36 8.38 11.20
N PHE A 7 27.80 9.12 10.17
CA PHE A 7 26.91 9.46 9.06
C PHE A 7 26.42 8.17 8.43
N MET A 8 25.09 8.03 8.30
CA MET A 8 24.50 6.92 7.59
C MET A 8 25.06 6.85 6.17
N LYS A 9 25.47 5.67 5.75
CA LYS A 9 25.94 5.41 4.39
C LYS A 9 24.75 4.99 3.53
N TYR A 10 24.68 5.47 2.30
CA TYR A 10 23.63 5.15 1.34
C TYR A 10 24.19 4.80 -0.04
N GLN A 11 25.45 4.37 -0.09
CA GLN A 11 26.14 4.10 -1.35
C GLN A 11 25.51 2.93 -2.10
N ARG A 12 25.21 1.85 -1.38
CA ARG A 12 24.58 0.68 -1.98
C ARG A 12 23.13 0.97 -2.38
N SER A 13 22.38 1.67 -1.56
CA SER A 13 21.03 2.12 -1.89
C SER A 13 21.01 3.01 -3.14
N SER A 14 21.97 3.90 -3.30
CA SER A 14 22.12 4.72 -4.51
C SER A 14 22.37 3.88 -5.76
N GLN A 15 23.27 2.91 -5.71
CA GLN A 15 23.54 1.99 -6.83
C GLN A 15 22.28 1.19 -7.20
N LEU A 16 21.57 0.67 -6.20
CA LEU A 16 20.33 -0.07 -6.40
C LEU A 16 19.23 0.80 -7.00
N PHE A 17 19.13 2.07 -6.59
CA PHE A 17 18.15 2.98 -7.15
C PHE A 17 18.45 3.35 -8.61
N ILE A 18 19.71 3.53 -8.96
CA ILE A 18 20.12 3.74 -10.37
C ILE A 18 19.71 2.54 -11.21
N ALA A 19 20.09 1.33 -10.80
CA ALA A 19 19.73 0.10 -11.50
C ALA A 19 18.22 -0.11 -11.60
N ALA A 20 17.48 0.16 -10.52
CA ALA A 20 16.02 0.09 -10.53
C ALA A 20 15.39 1.09 -11.52
N SER A 21 15.97 2.27 -11.65
CA SER A 21 15.46 3.32 -12.55
C SER A 21 15.60 2.97 -14.02
N GLU A 22 16.48 2.04 -14.38
CA GLU A 22 16.62 1.53 -15.75
C GLU A 22 15.49 0.57 -16.15
N VAL A 23 14.88 -0.11 -15.17
CA VAL A 23 13.92 -1.20 -15.44
C VAL A 23 12.55 -0.98 -14.80
N ILE A 24 12.43 -0.04 -13.88
CA ILE A 24 11.17 0.29 -13.20
C ILE A 24 10.90 1.79 -13.38
N PRO A 25 9.74 2.20 -13.90
CA PRO A 25 9.41 3.61 -14.05
C PRO A 25 9.55 4.39 -12.74
N GLY A 26 10.48 5.36 -12.72
CA GLY A 26 10.81 6.14 -11.52
C GLY A 26 11.59 5.38 -10.44
N GLY A 27 12.11 4.17 -10.75
CA GLY A 27 12.94 3.35 -9.87
C GLY A 27 12.20 2.67 -8.70
N VAL A 28 10.87 2.76 -8.67
CA VAL A 28 10.03 2.25 -7.56
C VAL A 28 8.67 1.80 -8.05
N ASN A 29 8.07 0.81 -7.39
CA ASN A 29 6.71 0.34 -7.68
C ASN A 29 5.60 1.20 -7.02
N SER A 30 5.96 2.23 -6.26
CA SER A 30 5.03 3.22 -5.73
C SER A 30 5.71 4.58 -5.69
N PRO A 31 5.13 5.63 -6.32
CA PRO A 31 5.78 6.94 -6.47
C PRO A 31 6.23 7.57 -5.15
N VAL A 32 5.53 7.33 -4.06
CA VAL A 32 5.89 7.85 -2.73
C VAL A 32 7.24 7.33 -2.24
N ARG A 33 7.68 6.16 -2.70
CA ARG A 33 8.96 5.55 -2.32
C ARG A 33 10.16 6.15 -3.03
N ALA A 34 9.96 6.98 -4.07
CA ALA A 34 11.04 7.62 -4.83
C ALA A 34 11.66 8.83 -4.13
N PHE A 35 11.19 9.21 -2.96
CA PHE A 35 11.68 10.34 -2.16
C PHE A 35 11.60 11.72 -2.85
N LYS A 36 10.87 11.84 -3.97
CA LYS A 36 10.77 13.08 -4.74
C LYS A 36 10.27 14.27 -3.91
N ALA A 37 9.39 14.02 -2.96
CA ALA A 37 8.82 15.07 -2.11
C ALA A 37 9.75 15.50 -0.97
N VAL A 38 10.67 14.64 -0.54
CA VAL A 38 11.55 14.87 0.62
C VAL A 38 13.02 15.02 0.23
N GLY A 39 13.36 14.65 -0.99
CA GLY A 39 14.74 14.63 -1.48
C GLY A 39 15.56 13.45 -0.95
N GLY A 40 16.78 13.32 -1.45
CA GLY A 40 17.71 12.27 -1.08
C GLY A 40 17.52 10.98 -1.90
N THR A 41 18.22 9.93 -1.48
CA THR A 41 18.20 8.61 -2.12
C THR A 41 17.25 7.70 -1.38
N PRO A 42 16.35 6.98 -2.08
CA PRO A 42 15.52 5.96 -1.47
C PRO A 42 16.35 4.87 -0.78
N VAL A 43 15.94 4.49 0.41
CA VAL A 43 16.57 3.43 1.19
C VAL A 43 16.09 2.07 0.70
N PHE A 44 17.03 1.17 0.39
CA PHE A 44 16.70 -0.19 0.00
C PHE A 44 16.83 -1.11 1.20
N VAL A 45 15.71 -1.66 1.65
CA VAL A 45 15.65 -2.55 2.81
C VAL A 45 16.12 -3.95 2.43
N ALA A 46 17.06 -4.51 3.18
CA ALA A 46 17.56 -5.87 3.01
C ALA A 46 16.83 -6.87 3.91
N LYS A 47 16.49 -6.50 5.14
CA LYS A 47 15.74 -7.31 6.09
C LYS A 47 15.06 -6.44 7.14
N ALA A 48 14.10 -7.04 7.84
CA ALA A 48 13.43 -6.39 8.96
C ALA A 48 13.16 -7.40 10.10
N LYS A 49 13.15 -6.94 11.35
CA LYS A 49 12.82 -7.77 12.51
C LYS A 49 12.30 -6.90 13.66
N GLY A 50 11.16 -7.26 14.23
CA GLY A 50 10.50 -6.47 15.26
C GLY A 50 10.23 -5.05 14.80
N ALA A 51 10.68 -4.05 15.53
CA ALA A 51 10.53 -2.64 15.20
C ALA A 51 11.64 -2.07 14.29
N TYR A 52 12.51 -2.91 13.72
CA TYR A 52 13.69 -2.44 13.01
C TYR A 52 13.73 -2.89 11.55
N LEU A 53 14.14 -1.95 10.70
CA LEU A 53 14.56 -2.19 9.32
C LEU A 53 16.10 -2.18 9.26
N TYR A 54 16.65 -3.00 8.39
CA TYR A 54 18.07 -3.02 8.08
C TYR A 54 18.21 -2.82 6.57
N ASP A 55 18.89 -1.76 6.19
CA ASP A 55 19.05 -1.42 4.79
C ASP A 55 20.21 -2.19 4.12
N ALA A 56 20.33 -1.99 2.81
CA ALA A 56 21.39 -2.60 2.00
C ALA A 56 22.79 -2.04 2.30
N ASP A 57 22.87 -0.92 2.99
CA ASP A 57 24.10 -0.26 3.42
C ASP A 57 24.53 -0.68 4.84
N GLY A 58 23.73 -1.51 5.53
CA GLY A 58 23.99 -2.00 6.88
C GLY A 58 23.51 -1.07 7.99
N ASN A 59 22.78 -0.01 7.68
CA ASN A 59 22.17 0.85 8.69
C ASN A 59 20.97 0.15 9.34
N ARG A 60 20.77 0.40 10.64
CA ARG A 60 19.59 -0.02 11.38
C ARG A 60 18.68 1.19 11.61
N LEU A 61 17.45 1.10 11.16
CA LEU A 61 16.42 2.14 11.27
C LEU A 61 15.28 1.64 12.14
N ILE A 62 14.68 2.53 12.92
CA ILE A 62 13.41 2.25 13.59
C ILE A 62 12.29 2.47 12.57
N ASP A 63 11.40 1.49 12.44
CA ASP A 63 10.28 1.57 11.51
C ASP A 63 9.07 2.27 12.15
N TYR A 64 8.86 3.53 11.81
CA TYR A 64 7.66 4.28 12.16
C TYR A 64 6.56 4.22 11.09
N ILE A 65 6.81 3.58 9.97
CA ILE A 65 5.85 3.46 8.85
C ILE A 65 4.98 2.21 9.03
N ASN A 66 5.54 1.17 9.64
CA ASN A 66 4.84 -0.07 9.97
C ASN A 66 4.15 -0.69 8.75
N SER A 67 4.83 -0.66 7.60
CA SER A 67 4.33 -1.13 6.29
C SER A 67 2.97 -0.50 5.92
N TRP A 68 2.78 0.78 6.24
CA TRP A 68 1.53 1.55 6.09
C TRP A 68 0.37 1.04 6.97
N GLY A 69 0.71 0.45 8.12
CA GLY A 69 -0.22 0.08 9.18
C GLY A 69 -0.36 -1.41 9.50
N PRO A 70 -0.17 -2.37 8.57
CA PRO A 70 -0.49 -3.78 8.86
C PRO A 70 0.51 -4.50 9.78
N MET A 71 1.73 -3.99 9.98
CA MET A 71 2.78 -4.66 10.77
C MET A 71 2.66 -4.44 12.28
N ILE A 72 1.46 -4.54 12.85
CA ILE A 72 1.17 -4.28 14.27
C ILE A 72 1.93 -5.20 15.24
N LEU A 73 2.33 -6.40 14.81
CA LEU A 73 3.14 -7.34 15.58
C LEU A 73 4.65 -7.17 15.35
N GLY A 74 5.04 -6.18 14.53
CA GLY A 74 6.40 -6.00 14.08
C GLY A 74 6.80 -6.96 12.95
N HIS A 75 7.98 -6.72 12.39
CA HIS A 75 8.50 -7.50 11.28
C HIS A 75 8.96 -8.89 11.71
N ALA A 76 8.74 -9.87 10.83
CA ALA A 76 9.16 -11.26 10.99
C ALA A 76 8.75 -11.86 12.34
N PHE A 77 7.51 -11.61 12.78
CA PHE A 77 6.96 -12.17 14.00
C PHE A 77 6.93 -13.71 13.89
N PRO A 78 7.64 -14.46 14.79
CA PRO A 78 7.90 -15.88 14.58
C PRO A 78 6.64 -16.72 14.34
N PRO A 79 5.56 -16.61 15.14
CA PRO A 79 4.36 -17.43 14.91
C PRO A 79 3.73 -17.24 13.54
N VAL A 80 3.75 -15.99 13.00
CA VAL A 80 3.23 -15.70 11.65
C VAL A 80 4.13 -16.32 10.58
N ILE A 81 5.45 -16.19 10.72
CA ILE A 81 6.40 -16.77 9.75
C ILE A 81 6.31 -18.31 9.75
N GLU A 82 6.23 -18.93 10.91
CA GLU A 82 6.08 -20.39 11.04
C GLU A 82 4.78 -20.87 10.37
N ALA A 83 3.65 -20.25 10.66
CA ALA A 83 2.38 -20.57 10.04
C ALA A 83 2.41 -20.40 8.51
N LEU A 84 3.04 -19.33 8.01
CA LEU A 84 3.21 -19.07 6.58
C LEU A 84 4.04 -20.17 5.91
N VAL A 85 5.18 -20.54 6.51
CA VAL A 85 6.06 -21.59 5.98
C VAL A 85 5.34 -22.94 5.92
N GLU A 86 4.60 -23.31 6.96
CA GLU A 86 3.85 -24.57 6.96
C GLU A 86 2.74 -24.58 5.90
N LYS A 87 2.00 -23.48 5.74
CA LYS A 87 0.96 -23.41 4.70
C LYS A 87 1.54 -23.36 3.29
N ALA A 88 2.67 -22.68 3.08
CA ALA A 88 3.32 -22.62 1.77
C ALA A 88 3.75 -24.00 1.24
N LYS A 89 4.08 -24.95 2.12
CA LYS A 89 4.39 -26.35 1.73
C LYS A 89 3.21 -27.07 1.07
N LEU A 90 2.00 -26.63 1.33
CA LEU A 90 0.78 -27.22 0.76
C LEU A 90 0.38 -26.59 -0.58
N GLY A 91 1.05 -25.53 -0.98
CA GLY A 91 0.78 -24.76 -2.19
C GLY A 91 0.42 -23.30 -1.87
N THR A 92 0.64 -22.44 -2.84
CA THR A 92 0.48 -20.98 -2.68
C THR A 92 -0.64 -20.39 -3.51
N SER A 93 -1.21 -21.17 -4.45
CA SER A 93 -2.33 -20.74 -5.31
C SER A 93 -2.98 -21.94 -5.96
N PHE A 94 -4.30 -22.03 -5.92
CA PHE A 94 -5.04 -23.21 -6.40
C PHE A 94 -6.05 -22.90 -7.50
N GLY A 95 -6.42 -21.63 -7.72
CA GLY A 95 -7.52 -21.26 -8.61
C GLY A 95 -8.90 -21.81 -8.17
N MET A 96 -8.99 -22.26 -6.92
CA MET A 96 -10.18 -22.84 -6.29
C MET A 96 -10.32 -22.32 -4.85
N PRO A 97 -11.54 -22.34 -4.27
CA PRO A 97 -11.74 -21.95 -2.87
C PRO A 97 -11.01 -22.89 -1.92
N THR A 98 -10.65 -22.35 -0.76
CA THR A 98 -9.96 -23.06 0.31
C THR A 98 -10.70 -22.91 1.64
N GLU A 99 -10.55 -23.86 2.53
CA GLU A 99 -11.16 -23.81 3.86
C GLU A 99 -10.68 -22.60 4.67
N ILE A 100 -9.41 -22.22 4.53
CA ILE A 100 -8.84 -21.10 5.26
C ILE A 100 -9.47 -19.75 4.90
N GLU A 101 -10.02 -19.60 3.68
CA GLU A 101 -10.75 -18.38 3.27
C GLU A 101 -12.04 -18.25 4.09
N THR A 102 -12.75 -19.36 4.33
CA THR A 102 -13.95 -19.37 5.18
C THR A 102 -13.59 -19.04 6.63
N GLN A 103 -12.56 -19.69 7.17
CA GLN A 103 -12.10 -19.46 8.54
C GLN A 103 -11.72 -18.00 8.80
N ILE A 104 -11.00 -17.37 7.89
CA ILE A 104 -10.62 -15.96 8.06
C ILE A 104 -11.80 -15.01 7.85
N ALA A 105 -12.77 -15.37 7.00
CA ALA A 105 -13.99 -14.59 6.83
C ALA A 105 -14.83 -14.61 8.12
N GLU A 106 -15.04 -15.77 8.71
CA GLU A 106 -15.74 -15.92 10.00
C GLU A 106 -15.06 -15.14 11.12
N LEU A 107 -13.73 -15.24 11.21
CA LEU A 107 -12.96 -14.49 12.19
C LEU A 107 -13.11 -12.97 11.99
N ALA A 108 -12.98 -12.48 10.75
CA ALA A 108 -13.13 -11.06 10.46
C ALA A 108 -14.53 -10.54 10.77
N ILE A 109 -15.58 -11.31 10.43
CA ILE A 109 -16.99 -10.98 10.75
C ILE A 109 -17.18 -10.91 12.27
N SER A 110 -16.60 -11.83 13.01
CA SER A 110 -16.71 -11.83 14.49
C SER A 110 -16.09 -10.58 15.15
N MET A 111 -15.14 -9.93 14.49
CA MET A 111 -14.43 -8.76 15.00
C MET A 111 -15.04 -7.43 14.58
N VAL A 112 -15.82 -7.40 13.51
CA VAL A 112 -16.34 -6.15 12.92
C VAL A 112 -17.85 -6.09 13.05
N PRO A 113 -18.40 -5.20 13.89
CA PRO A 113 -19.84 -5.05 14.05
C PRO A 113 -20.53 -4.71 12.72
N ASN A 114 -21.75 -5.24 12.53
CA ASN A 114 -22.61 -4.98 11.36
C ASN A 114 -22.04 -5.44 10.01
N VAL A 115 -21.16 -6.44 10.02
CA VAL A 115 -20.68 -7.11 8.81
C VAL A 115 -21.17 -8.54 8.82
N ASP A 116 -22.01 -8.91 7.85
CA ASP A 116 -22.57 -10.25 7.70
C ASP A 116 -21.82 -11.09 6.69
N GLN A 117 -21.20 -10.46 5.70
CA GLN A 117 -20.43 -11.11 4.64
C GLN A 117 -19.19 -10.30 4.27
N ILE A 118 -18.13 -10.99 3.89
CA ILE A 118 -16.88 -10.37 3.50
C ILE A 118 -16.34 -11.00 2.20
N ARG A 119 -15.73 -10.16 1.37
CA ARG A 119 -14.95 -10.59 0.20
C ARG A 119 -13.54 -10.08 0.33
N PHE A 120 -12.57 -10.98 0.25
CA PHE A 120 -11.16 -10.62 0.21
C PHE A 120 -10.73 -10.24 -1.21
N VAL A 121 -9.81 -9.29 -1.29
CA VAL A 121 -9.17 -8.80 -2.52
C VAL A 121 -7.68 -8.58 -2.24
N ASN A 122 -6.88 -8.35 -3.30
CA ASN A 122 -5.43 -8.30 -3.15
C ASN A 122 -4.89 -6.92 -2.72
N SER A 123 -5.71 -5.87 -2.78
CA SER A 123 -5.26 -4.51 -2.47
C SER A 123 -6.41 -3.61 -2.01
N GLY A 124 -6.05 -2.51 -1.31
CA GLY A 124 -7.02 -1.46 -0.97
C GLY A 124 -7.64 -0.79 -2.20
N THR A 125 -6.91 -0.71 -3.31
CA THR A 125 -7.45 -0.23 -4.60
C THR A 125 -8.59 -1.11 -5.08
N GLU A 126 -8.42 -2.43 -5.08
CA GLU A 126 -9.47 -3.38 -5.47
C GLU A 126 -10.65 -3.34 -4.51
N ALA A 127 -10.40 -3.22 -3.21
CA ALA A 127 -11.46 -3.08 -2.20
C ALA A 127 -12.30 -1.83 -2.45
N CYS A 128 -11.68 -0.68 -2.59
CA CYS A 128 -12.37 0.58 -2.85
C CYS A 128 -13.11 0.58 -4.20
N MET A 129 -12.49 0.03 -5.25
CA MET A 129 -13.12 -0.10 -6.56
C MET A 129 -14.37 -1.01 -6.51
N SER A 130 -14.29 -2.10 -5.76
CA SER A 130 -15.41 -3.02 -5.55
C SER A 130 -16.52 -2.37 -4.72
N ALA A 131 -16.15 -1.62 -3.68
CA ALA A 131 -17.10 -0.90 -2.83
C ALA A 131 -17.90 0.15 -3.62
N ILE A 132 -17.24 0.95 -4.49
CA ILE A 132 -17.97 1.89 -5.36
C ILE A 132 -18.93 1.15 -6.27
N ARG A 133 -18.50 0.08 -6.91
CA ARG A 133 -19.36 -0.69 -7.83
C ARG A 133 -20.58 -1.25 -7.10
N LEU A 134 -20.38 -1.79 -5.90
CA LEU A 134 -21.44 -2.28 -5.05
C LEU A 134 -22.41 -1.15 -4.67
N ALA A 135 -21.89 -0.02 -4.20
CA ALA A 135 -22.70 1.14 -3.80
C ALA A 135 -23.53 1.68 -4.96
N ARG A 136 -22.95 1.80 -6.15
CA ARG A 136 -23.66 2.23 -7.36
C ARG A 136 -24.72 1.22 -7.79
N GLY A 137 -24.39 -0.06 -7.81
CA GLY A 137 -25.33 -1.12 -8.17
C GLY A 137 -26.53 -1.20 -7.21
N PHE A 138 -26.28 -1.04 -5.91
CA PHE A 138 -27.34 -1.09 -4.90
C PHE A 138 -28.22 0.16 -4.90
N SER A 139 -27.61 1.35 -5.03
CA SER A 139 -28.34 2.62 -4.93
C SER A 139 -28.97 3.11 -6.26
N GLY A 140 -28.49 2.61 -7.39
CA GLY A 140 -28.80 3.13 -8.72
C GLY A 140 -28.20 4.53 -9.00
N LYS A 141 -27.33 5.03 -8.13
CA LYS A 141 -26.71 6.36 -8.24
C LYS A 141 -25.30 6.25 -8.84
N GLU A 142 -24.91 7.25 -9.63
CA GLU A 142 -23.61 7.26 -10.32
C GLU A 142 -22.51 7.99 -9.54
N LYS A 143 -22.88 9.07 -8.84
CA LYS A 143 -21.92 9.95 -8.19
C LYS A 143 -21.43 9.40 -6.86
N ILE A 144 -20.16 9.66 -6.57
CA ILE A 144 -19.54 9.40 -5.26
C ILE A 144 -19.00 10.70 -4.68
N ILE A 145 -18.90 10.74 -3.36
CA ILE A 145 -18.27 11.83 -2.63
C ILE A 145 -17.01 11.26 -1.96
N LYS A 146 -15.89 11.96 -2.09
CA LYS A 146 -14.66 11.66 -1.37
C LYS A 146 -14.10 12.93 -0.73
N PHE A 147 -13.34 12.77 0.34
CA PHE A 147 -12.64 13.90 0.95
C PHE A 147 -11.38 14.27 0.14
N ALA A 148 -11.16 15.55 -0.06
CA ALA A 148 -9.96 16.06 -0.71
C ALA A 148 -8.70 15.65 0.07
N GLY A 149 -7.62 15.36 -0.62
CA GLY A 149 -6.35 14.94 -0.01
C GLY A 149 -6.30 13.49 0.48
N CYS A 150 -7.42 12.77 0.54
CA CYS A 150 -7.45 11.37 0.94
C CYS A 150 -7.11 10.45 -0.22
N TYR A 151 -6.22 9.47 0.04
CA TYR A 151 -5.86 8.43 -0.91
C TYR A 151 -6.68 7.16 -0.68
N HIS A 152 -7.32 6.67 -1.73
CA HIS A 152 -8.16 5.46 -1.71
C HIS A 152 -7.77 4.47 -2.81
N GLY A 153 -6.49 4.39 -3.12
CA GLY A 153 -5.99 3.58 -4.22
C GLY A 153 -5.92 4.35 -5.55
N HIS A 154 -5.51 3.67 -6.60
CA HIS A 154 -5.21 4.27 -7.89
C HIS A 154 -6.23 3.93 -8.99
N SER A 155 -7.46 3.57 -8.63
CA SER A 155 -8.53 3.53 -9.63
C SER A 155 -8.93 4.95 -10.05
N ASP A 156 -9.27 5.14 -11.30
CA ASP A 156 -9.53 6.46 -11.92
C ASP A 156 -10.51 7.31 -11.11
N SER A 157 -11.56 6.70 -10.57
CA SER A 157 -12.56 7.41 -9.75
C SER A 157 -11.99 8.06 -8.49
N PHE A 158 -10.84 7.57 -7.99
CA PHE A 158 -10.20 8.09 -6.79
C PHE A 158 -9.00 9.01 -7.05
N LEU A 159 -8.53 9.07 -8.30
CA LEU A 159 -7.41 9.95 -8.68
C LEU A 159 -7.85 11.39 -8.96
N ILE A 160 -8.93 11.83 -8.33
CA ILE A 160 -9.45 13.17 -8.38
C ILE A 160 -9.05 13.86 -7.08
N GLN A 161 -8.16 14.85 -7.15
CA GLN A 161 -7.60 15.58 -6.00
C GLN A 161 -7.13 14.67 -4.84
N ALA A 162 -6.39 13.62 -5.18
CA ALA A 162 -5.83 12.65 -4.24
C ALA A 162 -4.48 13.10 -3.63
N GLY A 163 -4.23 14.39 -3.44
CA GLY A 163 -2.97 14.90 -2.87
C GLY A 163 -3.05 16.37 -2.51
N SER A 164 -2.14 16.83 -1.66
CA SER A 164 -2.01 18.22 -1.22
C SER A 164 -1.56 19.10 -2.40
N GLY A 165 -2.45 19.81 -3.05
CA GLY A 165 -2.02 20.95 -3.81
C GLY A 165 -2.52 21.19 -5.23
N ALA A 166 -3.80 21.03 -5.54
CA ALA A 166 -4.43 21.83 -6.61
C ALA A 166 -5.94 21.82 -6.45
N VAL A 167 -6.46 22.91 -5.95
CA VAL A 167 -7.90 23.16 -5.90
C VAL A 167 -8.36 23.51 -7.31
N THR A 168 -8.80 22.51 -8.07
CA THR A 168 -9.54 22.74 -9.31
C THR A 168 -10.67 21.72 -9.35
N PHE A 169 -11.89 22.20 -9.24
CA PHE A 169 -13.11 21.38 -9.28
C PHE A 169 -13.12 20.50 -10.54
N GLY A 170 -13.24 19.19 -10.35
CA GLY A 170 -13.49 18.24 -11.42
C GLY A 170 -12.32 17.95 -12.37
N SER A 171 -11.11 18.40 -12.08
CA SER A 171 -9.93 18.06 -12.87
C SER A 171 -9.20 16.85 -12.30
N PRO A 172 -8.87 15.84 -13.12
CA PRO A 172 -8.06 14.70 -12.66
C PRO A 172 -6.65 15.18 -12.33
N ASN A 173 -6.11 14.73 -11.18
CA ASN A 173 -4.73 15.01 -10.79
C ASN A 173 -3.70 14.09 -11.47
N SER A 174 -4.17 13.09 -12.20
CA SER A 174 -3.34 12.10 -12.86
C SER A 174 -3.53 12.18 -14.37
N PRO A 175 -2.44 12.30 -15.13
CA PRO A 175 -2.50 12.15 -16.58
C PRO A 175 -3.14 10.82 -16.94
N GLY A 176 -4.05 10.81 -17.92
CA GLY A 176 -4.75 9.61 -18.38
C GLY A 176 -6.11 9.38 -17.75
N VAL A 177 -6.45 9.99 -16.62
CA VAL A 177 -7.82 9.95 -16.09
C VAL A 177 -8.72 10.84 -16.97
N THR A 178 -9.80 10.25 -17.49
CA THR A 178 -10.69 10.97 -18.41
C THR A 178 -11.62 11.94 -17.67
N LYS A 179 -12.03 13.01 -18.36
CA LYS A 179 -13.04 13.95 -17.83
C LYS A 179 -14.37 13.26 -17.53
N GLY A 180 -14.72 12.22 -18.31
CA GLY A 180 -15.92 11.43 -18.10
C GLY A 180 -15.92 10.71 -16.75
N THR A 181 -14.79 10.12 -16.36
CA THR A 181 -14.64 9.47 -15.05
C THR A 181 -14.61 10.49 -13.91
N ALA A 182 -13.93 11.62 -14.13
CA ALA A 182 -13.78 12.66 -13.11
C ALA A 182 -15.11 13.33 -12.71
N LYS A 183 -16.06 13.51 -13.64
CA LYS A 183 -17.34 14.19 -13.40
C LYS A 183 -18.23 13.51 -12.34
N ASP A 184 -18.05 12.22 -12.13
CA ASP A 184 -18.87 11.43 -11.22
C ASP A 184 -18.26 11.34 -9.80
N THR A 185 -17.12 12.01 -9.57
CA THR A 185 -16.49 12.11 -8.25
C THR A 185 -16.57 13.55 -7.74
N LEU A 186 -17.29 13.74 -6.65
CA LEU A 186 -17.41 14.99 -5.92
C LEU A 186 -16.42 15.04 -4.76
N LEU A 187 -15.99 16.26 -4.36
CA LEU A 187 -15.08 16.51 -3.25
C LEU A 187 -15.80 17.25 -2.14
#